data_9442e006b018a2c96753fbef76af9c1f
#
_entry.id   9442e006b018a2c96753fbef76af9c1f
#
_cell.length_a   1.000
_cell.length_b   1.000
_cell.length_c   1.000
_cell.angle_alpha   90.00
_cell.angle_beta   90.00
_cell.angle_gamma   90.00
#
_symmetry.space_group_name_H-M   'P 1'
#
loop_
_entity.id
_entity.type
_entity.pdbx_description
1 polymer ?
#
loop_
_entity_poly.entity_id
_entity_poly.type
_entity_poly.pdbx_seq_one_letter_code
_entity_poly.pdbx_strand_id
1 'polypeptide(L)'
;MIIRIATAAIGIALLTLPGIAQAQTDTGRIFRAGASTSNITPAVGTSINGNFNDEIVKHIHDETHVRCIVLDDGNTRLAIAVADLCMVSRATLDTAKRRASIVTHIPVENMLISATHTHSGGTACSVFQSDPNPEYLRFLESRIADAVIRANNNLAPARIGWGTGSEPGQVFNRRWKMKPGESMVNPFGYTDKVKMNPGVGNPNLLEPAGPTDPGISVVSIQTLDGTPVALLANYSLHYV
;
A
#
# COMPACT_ATOMS: atom_id res chain seq x y z
N MET A 1 3.59 52.06 -69.35
CA MET A 1 4.82 51.48 -68.88
C MET A 1 4.58 51.24 -67.32
N ILE A 2 4.16 50.05 -66.95
CA ILE A 2 3.76 49.73 -65.57
C ILE A 2 4.86 48.84 -64.99
N ILE A 3 5.56 49.41 -63.97
CA ILE A 3 6.62 48.68 -63.25
C ILE A 3 5.96 47.88 -62.12
N ARG A 4 6.12 46.58 -62.18
CA ARG A 4 5.72 45.69 -61.08
C ARG A 4 6.90 45.50 -60.10
N ILE A 5 6.68 45.90 -58.84
CA ILE A 5 7.64 45.64 -57.75
C ILE A 5 7.30 44.28 -57.15
N ALA A 6 8.25 43.34 -57.23
CA ALA A 6 8.14 42.05 -56.60
C ALA A 6 8.64 42.15 -55.14
N THR A 7 7.76 41.88 -54.20
CA THR A 7 8.10 41.79 -52.78
C THR A 7 8.58 40.38 -52.45
N ALA A 8 9.85 40.24 -52.13
CA ALA A 8 10.41 38.98 -51.65
C ALA A 8 10.13 38.83 -50.14
N ALA A 9 9.38 37.82 -49.78
CA ALA A 9 9.17 37.43 -48.38
C ALA A 9 10.34 36.56 -47.91
N ILE A 10 11.12 37.09 -46.96
CA ILE A 10 12.19 36.32 -46.28
C ILE A 10 11.52 35.50 -45.16
N GLY A 11 11.41 34.20 -45.37
CA GLY A 11 10.98 33.24 -44.34
C GLY A 11 12.13 32.99 -43.36
N ILE A 12 11.96 33.43 -42.12
CA ILE A 12 12.85 33.05 -41.01
C ILE A 12 12.46 31.65 -40.54
N ALA A 13 13.29 30.67 -40.88
CA ALA A 13 13.16 29.31 -40.31
C ALA A 13 13.69 29.32 -38.87
N LEU A 14 12.80 29.21 -37.89
CA LEU A 14 13.20 28.88 -36.51
C LEU A 14 13.76 27.47 -36.46
N LEU A 15 15.08 27.34 -36.39
CA LEU A 15 15.76 26.12 -36.02
C LEU A 15 15.54 25.86 -34.52
N THR A 16 14.63 24.98 -34.18
CA THR A 16 14.52 24.43 -32.84
C THR A 16 15.75 23.53 -32.61
N LEU A 17 16.70 24.00 -31.82
CA LEU A 17 17.80 23.21 -31.32
C LEU A 17 17.21 22.08 -30.42
N PRO A 18 17.59 20.82 -30.66
CA PRO A 18 17.21 19.76 -29.72
C PRO A 18 17.81 20.10 -28.36
N GLY A 19 16.97 20.18 -27.34
CA GLY A 19 17.41 20.38 -25.96
C GLY A 19 18.49 19.36 -25.63
N ILE A 20 19.66 19.84 -25.28
CA ILE A 20 20.75 19.01 -24.73
C ILE A 20 20.19 18.47 -23.41
N ALA A 21 19.75 17.21 -23.40
CA ALA A 21 19.51 16.49 -22.16
C ALA A 21 20.83 16.55 -21.39
N GLN A 22 20.87 17.32 -20.31
CA GLN A 22 22.00 17.30 -19.40
C GLN A 22 22.12 15.86 -18.90
N ALA A 23 23.17 15.18 -19.33
CA ALA A 23 23.55 13.92 -18.75
C ALA A 23 23.79 14.19 -17.26
N GLN A 24 22.91 13.68 -16.42
CA GLN A 24 23.08 13.72 -14.98
C GLN A 24 24.40 13.00 -14.70
N THR A 25 25.37 13.72 -14.14
CA THR A 25 26.67 13.14 -13.82
C THR A 25 26.42 11.91 -12.97
N ASP A 26 26.81 10.75 -13.48
CA ASP A 26 26.80 9.48 -12.77
C ASP A 26 27.64 9.66 -11.51
N THR A 27 27.00 9.74 -10.36
CA THR A 27 27.67 9.91 -9.07
C THR A 27 28.38 8.65 -8.61
N GLY A 28 28.47 7.63 -9.44
CA GLY A 28 29.00 6.30 -9.09
C GLY A 28 28.13 5.54 -8.08
N ARG A 29 26.93 6.06 -7.75
CA ARG A 29 26.01 5.42 -6.83
C ARG A 29 25.19 4.36 -7.57
N ILE A 30 25.20 3.17 -7.02
CA ILE A 30 24.43 2.04 -7.56
C ILE A 30 23.17 1.89 -6.71
N PHE A 31 21.99 2.00 -7.36
CA PHE A 31 20.72 1.66 -6.71
C PHE A 31 20.70 0.17 -6.38
N ARG A 32 20.32 -0.15 -5.14
CA ARG A 32 20.18 -1.52 -4.63
C ARG A 32 18.80 -1.72 -4.06
N ALA A 33 18.29 -2.93 -4.16
CA ALA A 33 17.07 -3.32 -3.49
C ALA A 33 17.20 -4.73 -2.96
N GLY A 34 16.44 -5.01 -1.89
CA GLY A 34 16.32 -6.35 -1.33
C GLY A 34 14.90 -6.59 -0.87
N ALA A 35 14.44 -7.83 -0.95
CA ALA A 35 13.12 -8.23 -0.53
C ALA A 35 13.17 -9.44 0.38
N SER A 36 12.15 -9.59 1.22
CA SER A 36 11.99 -10.75 2.10
C SER A 36 10.53 -10.97 2.48
N THR A 37 10.25 -12.18 2.96
CA THR A 37 9.01 -12.52 3.65
C THR A 37 9.32 -13.05 5.05
N SER A 38 8.43 -12.80 6.01
CA SER A 38 8.53 -13.35 7.36
C SER A 38 7.15 -13.87 7.77
N ASN A 39 7.07 -15.14 8.15
CA ASN A 39 5.82 -15.78 8.56
C ASN A 39 5.32 -15.18 9.88
N ILE A 40 4.06 -14.75 9.91
CA ILE A 40 3.36 -14.18 11.08
C ILE A 40 2.08 -14.95 11.42
N THR A 41 1.93 -16.16 10.91
CA THR A 41 0.74 -16.98 11.12
C THR A 41 0.50 -17.21 12.60
N PRO A 42 -0.69 -16.87 13.12
CA PRO A 42 -1.04 -17.10 14.50
C PRO A 42 -1.21 -18.60 14.78
N ALA A 43 -0.97 -19.01 16.02
CA ALA A 43 -1.27 -20.38 16.46
C ALA A 43 -2.78 -20.61 16.47
N VAL A 44 -3.19 -21.88 16.30
CA VAL A 44 -4.59 -22.31 16.53
C VAL A 44 -5.01 -21.93 17.94
N GLY A 45 -6.22 -21.39 18.08
CA GLY A 45 -6.74 -20.83 19.34
C GLY A 45 -6.48 -19.33 19.53
N THR A 46 -5.73 -18.66 18.63
CA THR A 46 -5.54 -17.21 18.67
C THR A 46 -6.79 -16.50 18.13
N SER A 47 -7.13 -15.34 18.73
CA SER A 47 -8.19 -14.45 18.24
C SER A 47 -7.89 -13.93 16.84
N ILE A 48 -8.95 -13.79 16.01
CA ILE A 48 -8.95 -13.17 14.68
C ILE A 48 -9.83 -11.94 14.75
N ASN A 49 -9.37 -10.80 14.25
CA ASN A 49 -10.19 -9.60 14.18
C ASN A 49 -10.58 -9.20 12.75
N GLY A 50 -11.54 -8.27 12.70
CA GLY A 50 -12.13 -7.75 11.44
C GLY A 50 -13.64 -7.85 11.46
N ASN A 51 -14.22 -8.79 12.21
CA ASN A 51 -15.64 -8.94 12.45
C ASN A 51 -16.08 -8.32 13.78
N PHE A 52 -17.40 -8.14 14.00
CA PHE A 52 -17.92 -7.59 15.25
C PHE A 52 -17.72 -8.53 16.43
N ASN A 53 -17.81 -9.83 16.19
CA ASN A 53 -17.58 -10.86 17.21
C ASN A 53 -16.14 -11.35 17.17
N ASP A 54 -15.62 -11.76 18.30
CA ASP A 54 -14.33 -12.46 18.34
C ASP A 54 -14.47 -13.84 17.66
N GLU A 55 -13.52 -14.10 16.78
CA GLU A 55 -13.36 -15.38 16.13
C GLU A 55 -12.00 -15.98 16.51
N ILE A 56 -11.90 -17.29 16.45
CA ILE A 56 -10.69 -18.00 16.85
C ILE A 56 -10.16 -18.83 15.67
N VAL A 57 -8.85 -18.80 15.47
CA VAL A 57 -8.15 -19.65 14.49
C VAL A 57 -8.44 -21.11 14.81
N LYS A 58 -9.18 -21.79 13.95
CA LYS A 58 -9.52 -23.22 14.04
C LYS A 58 -8.59 -24.09 13.21
N HIS A 59 -8.16 -23.58 12.07
CA HIS A 59 -7.21 -24.22 11.16
C HIS A 59 -6.49 -23.12 10.35
N ILE A 60 -5.37 -23.48 9.77
CA ILE A 60 -4.58 -22.62 8.90
C ILE A 60 -4.69 -23.19 7.49
N HIS A 61 -5.31 -22.44 6.57
CA HIS A 61 -5.37 -22.78 5.16
C HIS A 61 -4.09 -22.29 4.46
N ASP A 62 -3.80 -20.98 4.62
CA ASP A 62 -2.61 -20.33 4.09
C ASP A 62 -1.86 -19.61 5.20
N GLU A 63 -0.54 -19.54 5.08
CA GLU A 63 0.27 -18.78 6.01
C GLU A 63 0.14 -17.28 5.76
N THR A 64 0.03 -16.50 6.86
CA THR A 64 0.09 -15.04 6.81
C THR A 64 1.53 -14.55 6.95
N HIS A 65 1.88 -13.47 6.24
CA HIS A 65 3.25 -13.00 6.14
C HIS A 65 3.36 -11.49 6.33
N VAL A 66 4.54 -11.04 6.75
CA VAL A 66 5.03 -9.70 6.46
C VAL A 66 5.92 -9.79 5.22
N ARG A 67 5.63 -8.98 4.21
CA ARG A 67 6.46 -8.82 3.01
C ARG A 67 7.14 -7.47 3.07
N CYS A 68 8.44 -7.46 2.94
CA CYS A 68 9.26 -6.25 3.07
C CYS A 68 10.16 -6.05 1.87
N ILE A 69 10.29 -4.80 1.44
CA ILE A 69 11.29 -4.34 0.50
C ILE A 69 12.16 -3.27 1.18
N VAL A 70 13.47 -3.31 0.92
CA VAL A 70 14.41 -2.26 1.28
C VAL A 70 14.99 -1.69 0.00
N LEU A 71 14.99 -0.36 -0.11
CA LEU A 71 15.52 0.43 -1.23
C LEU A 71 16.70 1.24 -0.72
N ASP A 72 17.79 1.29 -1.51
CA ASP A 72 19.03 1.99 -1.16
C ASP A 72 19.58 2.70 -2.42
N ASP A 73 19.64 4.03 -2.40
CA ASP A 73 20.20 4.86 -3.46
C ASP A 73 21.68 5.22 -3.24
N GLY A 74 22.32 4.58 -2.23
CA GLY A 74 23.69 4.84 -1.82
C GLY A 74 23.84 6.04 -0.86
N ASN A 75 22.74 6.70 -0.49
CA ASN A 75 22.69 7.78 0.49
C ASN A 75 21.60 7.54 1.54
N THR A 76 20.44 7.12 1.09
CA THR A 76 19.26 6.90 1.92
C THR A 76 18.76 5.47 1.74
N ARG A 77 18.37 4.84 2.85
CA ARG A 77 17.63 3.57 2.84
C ARG A 77 16.22 3.79 3.32
N LEU A 78 15.29 3.16 2.60
CA LEU A 78 13.88 3.11 2.95
C LEU A 78 13.46 1.65 3.11
N ALA A 79 12.63 1.35 4.11
CA ALA A 79 11.99 0.04 4.25
C ALA A 79 10.47 0.21 4.13
N ILE A 80 9.85 -0.60 3.28
CA ILE A 80 8.39 -0.66 3.12
C ILE A 80 7.96 -2.09 3.40
N ALA A 81 7.11 -2.28 4.39
CA ALA A 81 6.60 -3.60 4.76
C ALA A 81 5.08 -3.61 4.83
N VAL A 82 4.47 -4.71 4.38
CA VAL A 82 3.04 -4.95 4.43
C VAL A 82 2.79 -6.26 5.16
N ALA A 83 1.99 -6.20 6.23
CA ALA A 83 1.66 -7.36 7.06
C ALA A 83 0.24 -7.85 6.76
N ASP A 84 0.05 -9.16 6.65
CA ASP A 84 -1.25 -9.81 6.48
C ASP A 84 -2.02 -9.81 7.81
N LEU A 85 -2.49 -8.63 8.21
CA LEU A 85 -3.25 -8.35 9.42
C LEU A 85 -4.43 -7.43 9.08
N CYS A 86 -5.49 -7.47 9.87
CA CYS A 86 -6.59 -6.51 9.73
C CYS A 86 -6.11 -5.10 10.08
N MET A 87 -5.47 -4.95 11.21
CA MET A 87 -4.85 -3.72 11.68
C MET A 87 -3.77 -4.05 12.72
N VAL A 88 -2.89 -3.09 12.98
CA VAL A 88 -1.81 -3.25 13.97
C VAL A 88 -1.58 -1.93 14.70
N SER A 89 -1.34 -2.01 16.00
CA SER A 89 -1.15 -0.82 16.82
C SER A 89 0.18 -0.11 16.49
N ARG A 90 0.18 1.22 16.64
CA ARG A 90 1.40 1.99 16.50
C ARG A 90 2.50 1.54 17.45
N ALA A 91 2.15 1.20 18.69
CA ALA A 91 3.11 0.75 19.71
C ALA A 91 3.86 -0.52 19.26
N THR A 92 3.16 -1.51 18.71
CA THR A 92 3.74 -2.73 18.14
C THR A 92 4.67 -2.40 16.98
N LEU A 93 4.25 -1.52 16.06
CA LEU A 93 5.06 -1.12 14.92
C LEU A 93 6.32 -0.33 15.35
N ASP A 94 6.19 0.60 16.28
CA ASP A 94 7.33 1.37 16.79
C ASP A 94 8.36 0.48 17.48
N THR A 95 7.92 -0.58 18.18
CA THR A 95 8.82 -1.58 18.76
C THR A 95 9.56 -2.38 17.69
N ALA A 96 8.84 -2.86 16.67
CA ALA A 96 9.43 -3.58 15.55
C ALA A 96 10.45 -2.71 14.78
N LYS A 97 10.11 -1.45 14.49
CA LYS A 97 10.99 -0.49 13.81
C LYS A 97 12.27 -0.23 14.60
N ARG A 98 12.17 0.00 15.92
CA ARG A 98 13.35 0.18 16.77
C ARG A 98 14.26 -1.05 16.74
N ARG A 99 13.70 -2.27 16.85
CA ARG A 99 14.48 -3.52 16.76
C ARG A 99 15.19 -3.64 15.41
N ALA A 100 14.50 -3.36 14.31
CA ALA A 100 15.09 -3.40 12.97
C ALA A 100 16.17 -2.31 12.81
N SER A 101 15.93 -1.08 13.29
CA SER A 101 16.85 0.04 13.20
C SER A 101 18.19 -0.22 13.89
N ILE A 102 18.19 -0.87 15.05
CA ILE A 102 19.41 -1.25 15.79
C ILE A 102 20.34 -2.11 14.92
N VAL A 103 19.76 -3.03 14.12
CA VAL A 103 20.56 -3.98 13.31
C VAL A 103 20.90 -3.43 11.94
N THR A 104 19.94 -2.75 11.29
CA THR A 104 20.08 -2.31 9.90
C THR A 104 20.65 -0.91 9.75
N HIS A 105 20.62 -0.12 10.83
CA HIS A 105 20.91 1.31 10.85
C HIS A 105 20.01 2.15 9.93
N ILE A 106 18.86 1.60 9.51
CA ILE A 106 17.82 2.38 8.84
C ILE A 106 17.10 3.20 9.91
N PRO A 107 16.99 4.53 9.76
CA PRO A 107 16.21 5.36 10.69
C PRO A 107 14.76 4.90 10.78
N VAL A 108 14.14 4.97 11.96
CA VAL A 108 12.76 4.53 12.17
C VAL A 108 11.76 5.33 11.32
N GLU A 109 12.04 6.59 11.03
CA GLU A 109 11.28 7.48 10.16
C GLU A 109 11.33 7.06 8.69
N ASN A 110 12.36 6.32 8.30
CA ASN A 110 12.52 5.78 6.94
C ASN A 110 11.87 4.39 6.78
N MET A 111 11.06 3.96 7.73
CA MET A 111 10.34 2.69 7.68
C MET A 111 8.83 2.94 7.61
N LEU A 112 8.19 2.55 6.52
CA LEU A 112 6.73 2.47 6.39
C LEU A 112 6.30 1.01 6.62
N ILE A 113 5.43 0.78 7.59
CA ILE A 113 4.85 -0.54 7.83
C ILE A 113 3.34 -0.40 7.92
N SER A 114 2.62 -1.18 7.11
CA SER A 114 1.15 -1.17 7.02
C SER A 114 0.58 -2.59 7.12
N ALA A 115 -0.75 -2.66 7.27
CA ALA A 115 -1.51 -3.91 7.21
C ALA A 115 -2.28 -4.00 5.88
N THR A 116 -2.53 -5.22 5.41
CA THR A 116 -3.38 -5.49 4.23
C THR A 116 -4.86 -5.26 4.49
N HIS A 117 -5.25 -5.18 5.74
CA HIS A 117 -6.62 -5.17 6.23
C HIS A 117 -7.37 -6.49 5.99
N THR A 118 -6.65 -7.63 5.91
CA THR A 118 -7.30 -8.93 5.87
C THR A 118 -8.08 -9.21 7.16
N HIS A 119 -9.28 -9.78 7.04
CA HIS A 119 -10.08 -10.21 8.19
C HIS A 119 -9.83 -11.71 8.56
N SER A 120 -8.73 -12.27 8.10
CA SER A 120 -8.32 -13.66 8.34
C SER A 120 -6.96 -13.78 9.01
N GLY A 121 -6.42 -12.67 9.54
CA GLY A 121 -5.16 -12.62 10.28
C GLY A 121 -5.38 -12.58 11.79
N GLY A 122 -4.33 -12.91 12.56
CA GLY A 122 -4.37 -12.85 14.02
C GLY A 122 -4.61 -11.44 14.54
N THR A 123 -5.32 -11.32 15.67
CA THR A 123 -5.63 -10.05 16.30
C THR A 123 -4.35 -9.37 16.80
N ALA A 124 -4.04 -8.19 16.25
CA ALA A 124 -2.86 -7.39 16.62
C ALA A 124 -3.20 -6.02 17.21
N CYS A 125 -4.49 -5.73 17.37
CA CYS A 125 -5.01 -4.51 17.99
C CYS A 125 -6.40 -4.81 18.50
N SER A 126 -6.75 -4.33 19.70
CA SER A 126 -8.11 -4.48 20.24
C SER A 126 -9.11 -3.74 19.36
N VAL A 127 -10.10 -4.43 18.87
CA VAL A 127 -11.20 -3.87 18.08
C VAL A 127 -12.45 -4.73 18.26
N PHE A 128 -13.60 -4.07 18.48
CA PHE A 128 -14.87 -4.71 18.82
C PHE A 128 -14.71 -5.67 20.01
N GLN A 129 -14.92 -6.98 19.83
CA GLN A 129 -14.81 -7.99 20.88
C GLN A 129 -13.51 -8.80 20.82
N SER A 130 -12.61 -8.48 19.88
CA SER A 130 -11.34 -9.19 19.68
C SER A 130 -10.21 -8.45 20.40
N ASP A 131 -9.46 -9.19 21.23
CA ASP A 131 -8.28 -8.68 21.93
C ASP A 131 -7.02 -9.46 21.53
N PRO A 132 -5.87 -8.76 21.39
CA PRO A 132 -4.63 -9.41 21.01
C PRO A 132 -4.05 -10.26 22.14
N ASN A 133 -3.54 -11.43 21.81
CA ASN A 133 -2.72 -12.23 22.71
C ASN A 133 -1.34 -11.55 22.88
N PRO A 134 -0.88 -11.27 24.11
CA PRO A 134 0.43 -10.65 24.35
C PRO A 134 1.63 -11.43 23.80
N GLU A 135 1.54 -12.77 23.73
CA GLU A 135 2.60 -13.61 23.14
C GLU A 135 2.65 -13.44 21.64
N TYR A 136 1.48 -13.39 20.99
CA TYR A 136 1.38 -13.12 19.56
C TYR A 136 1.92 -11.73 19.21
N LEU A 137 1.63 -10.70 20.02
CA LEU A 137 2.20 -9.37 19.80
C LEU A 137 3.74 -9.37 19.87
N ARG A 138 4.34 -10.04 20.88
CA ARG A 138 5.80 -10.16 20.96
C ARG A 138 6.40 -10.91 19.76
N PHE A 139 5.72 -11.95 19.30
CA PHE A 139 6.06 -12.68 18.09
C PHE A 139 6.01 -11.77 16.87
N LEU A 140 4.91 -11.02 16.67
CA LEU A 140 4.75 -10.07 15.58
C LEU A 140 5.85 -9.01 15.54
N GLU A 141 6.16 -8.39 16.68
CA GLU A 141 7.25 -7.41 16.77
C GLU A 141 8.58 -7.96 16.26
N SER A 142 8.90 -9.20 16.62
CA SER A 142 10.12 -9.86 16.18
C SER A 142 10.08 -10.19 14.69
N ARG A 143 8.96 -10.76 14.21
CA ARG A 143 8.83 -11.19 12.82
C ARG A 143 8.77 -10.02 11.83
N ILE A 144 8.18 -8.89 12.24
CA ILE A 144 8.19 -7.65 11.45
C ILE A 144 9.62 -7.10 11.38
N ALA A 145 10.34 -7.06 12.49
CA ALA A 145 11.75 -6.64 12.50
C ALA A 145 12.62 -7.55 11.63
N ASP A 146 12.44 -8.88 11.74
CA ASP A 146 13.15 -9.87 10.92
C ASP A 146 12.93 -9.64 9.42
N ALA A 147 11.71 -9.29 9.01
CA ALA A 147 11.43 -8.99 7.61
C ALA A 147 12.28 -7.82 7.10
N VAL A 148 12.37 -6.73 7.87
CA VAL A 148 13.21 -5.56 7.51
C VAL A 148 14.69 -5.94 7.49
N ILE A 149 15.18 -6.67 8.50
CA ILE A 149 16.59 -7.09 8.61
C ILE A 149 16.97 -7.99 7.43
N ARG A 150 16.14 -8.97 7.11
CA ARG A 150 16.39 -9.89 5.99
C ARG A 150 16.35 -9.18 4.64
N ALA A 151 15.38 -8.28 4.43
CA ALA A 151 15.34 -7.49 3.19
C ALA A 151 16.57 -6.60 3.06
N ASN A 152 17.06 -6.00 4.15
CA ASN A 152 18.30 -5.24 4.15
C ASN A 152 19.54 -6.12 3.84
N ASN A 153 19.59 -7.33 4.36
CA ASN A 153 20.71 -8.26 4.09
C ASN A 153 20.68 -8.78 2.63
N ASN A 154 19.52 -8.75 1.98
CA ASN A 154 19.35 -9.17 0.58
C ASN A 154 19.61 -8.02 -0.41
N LEU A 155 20.10 -6.85 0.03
CA LEU A 155 20.38 -5.73 -0.87
C LEU A 155 21.40 -6.12 -1.95
N ALA A 156 20.99 -6.01 -3.21
CA ALA A 156 21.80 -6.24 -4.39
C ALA A 156 21.54 -5.15 -5.45
N PRO A 157 22.45 -4.91 -6.41
CA PRO A 157 22.21 -4.00 -7.52
C PRO A 157 20.88 -4.33 -8.22
N ALA A 158 20.06 -3.32 -8.42
CA ALA A 158 18.71 -3.48 -8.93
C ALA A 158 18.30 -2.30 -9.80
N ARG A 159 17.16 -2.47 -10.48
CA ARG A 159 16.44 -1.40 -11.16
C ARG A 159 15.02 -1.31 -10.62
N ILE A 160 14.48 -0.10 -10.62
CA ILE A 160 13.14 0.22 -10.15
C ILE A 160 12.36 0.89 -11.28
N GLY A 161 11.10 0.53 -11.42
CA GLY A 161 10.15 1.18 -12.29
C GLY A 161 8.82 1.34 -11.58
N TRP A 162 8.03 2.32 -11.99
CA TRP A 162 6.70 2.55 -11.44
C TRP A 162 5.73 2.95 -12.53
N GLY A 163 4.45 2.76 -12.26
CA GLY A 163 3.39 3.11 -13.17
C GLY A 163 2.05 3.17 -12.47
N THR A 164 1.06 3.66 -13.18
CA THR A 164 -0.33 3.71 -12.71
C THR A 164 -1.25 3.10 -13.74
N GLY A 165 -2.29 2.43 -13.27
CA GLY A 165 -3.40 1.90 -14.05
C GLY A 165 -4.73 2.34 -13.45
N SER A 166 -5.83 1.86 -14.00
CA SER A 166 -7.17 2.13 -13.48
C SER A 166 -8.08 0.92 -13.71
N GLU A 167 -8.79 0.48 -12.67
CA GLU A 167 -9.80 -0.57 -12.74
C GLU A 167 -11.07 -0.13 -11.96
N PRO A 168 -12.01 0.54 -12.61
CA PRO A 168 -13.23 1.04 -11.95
C PRO A 168 -14.25 -0.05 -11.65
N GLY A 169 -14.17 -1.22 -12.28
CA GLY A 169 -15.13 -2.30 -12.14
C GLY A 169 -15.08 -3.04 -10.81
N GLN A 170 -14.05 -2.81 -10.00
CA GLN A 170 -13.85 -3.52 -8.73
C GLN A 170 -13.98 -2.63 -7.50
N VAL A 171 -14.17 -1.32 -7.66
CA VAL A 171 -14.27 -0.37 -6.54
C VAL A 171 -15.69 0.18 -6.41
N PHE A 172 -16.25 0.07 -5.19
CA PHE A 172 -17.61 0.49 -4.90
C PHE A 172 -17.64 1.32 -3.63
N ASN A 173 -18.46 2.40 -3.63
CA ASN A 173 -18.71 3.14 -2.41
C ASN A 173 -19.77 2.39 -1.58
N ARG A 174 -19.40 1.95 -0.38
CA ARG A 174 -20.29 1.23 0.53
C ARG A 174 -21.27 2.11 1.32
N ARG A 175 -21.18 3.44 1.16
CA ARG A 175 -22.14 4.41 1.72
C ARG A 175 -23.04 4.90 0.62
N TRP A 176 -24.36 4.91 0.89
CA TRP A 176 -25.38 5.22 -0.08
C TRP A 176 -26.36 6.24 0.47
N LYS A 177 -26.80 7.16 -0.37
CA LYS A 177 -28.03 7.92 -0.15
C LYS A 177 -29.21 7.01 -0.44
N MET A 178 -30.23 7.07 0.40
CA MET A 178 -31.39 6.20 0.31
C MET A 178 -32.59 6.95 -0.27
N LYS A 179 -33.52 6.22 -0.88
CA LYS A 179 -34.79 6.78 -1.34
C LYS A 179 -35.61 7.29 -0.16
N PRO A 180 -36.51 8.28 -0.39
CA PRO A 180 -37.43 8.74 0.65
C PRO A 180 -38.25 7.59 1.26
N GLY A 181 -38.45 7.64 2.58
CA GLY A 181 -39.19 6.59 3.32
C GLY A 181 -38.31 5.53 3.97
N GLU A 182 -37.02 5.47 3.63
CA GLU A 182 -36.08 4.57 4.31
C GLU A 182 -35.67 5.12 5.68
N SER A 183 -35.61 4.24 6.69
CA SER A 183 -35.15 4.64 8.02
C SER A 183 -33.64 4.94 8.01
N MET A 184 -33.30 6.15 8.42
CA MET A 184 -31.93 6.63 8.52
C MET A 184 -31.49 6.83 9.98
N VAL A 185 -32.25 6.29 10.93
CA VAL A 185 -31.90 6.38 12.36
C VAL A 185 -30.73 5.45 12.65
N ASN A 186 -29.66 6.02 13.23
CA ASN A 186 -28.50 5.26 13.66
C ASN A 186 -28.69 4.68 15.08
N PRO A 187 -27.78 3.79 15.57
CA PRO A 187 -27.91 3.16 16.89
C PRO A 187 -27.92 4.13 18.07
N PHE A 188 -27.52 5.39 17.86
CA PHE A 188 -27.51 6.44 18.88
C PHE A 188 -28.76 7.32 18.85
N GLY A 189 -29.73 7.01 17.98
CA GLY A 189 -31.00 7.76 17.85
C GLY A 189 -30.93 9.01 16.97
N TYR A 190 -29.82 9.26 16.27
CA TYR A 190 -29.69 10.37 15.34
C TYR A 190 -30.06 9.93 13.91
N THR A 191 -30.42 10.89 13.07
CA THR A 191 -30.71 10.65 11.66
C THR A 191 -29.45 10.88 10.82
N ASP A 192 -28.98 9.84 10.16
CA ASP A 192 -27.84 9.91 9.24
C ASP A 192 -28.26 10.44 7.87
N LYS A 193 -27.30 11.01 7.13
CA LYS A 193 -27.50 11.47 5.74
C LYS A 193 -27.28 10.35 4.72
N VAL A 194 -26.54 9.32 5.11
CA VAL A 194 -26.16 8.18 4.26
C VAL A 194 -26.22 6.90 5.09
N LYS A 195 -26.49 5.79 4.44
CA LYS A 195 -26.48 4.46 5.07
C LYS A 195 -25.21 3.71 4.67
N MET A 196 -24.51 3.16 5.65
CA MET A 196 -23.34 2.31 5.42
C MET A 196 -23.83 0.86 5.22
N ASN A 197 -23.29 0.18 4.21
CA ASN A 197 -23.60 -1.21 3.88
C ASN A 197 -25.11 -1.50 3.82
N PRO A 198 -25.89 -0.81 3.00
CA PRO A 198 -27.36 -0.94 2.98
C PRO A 198 -27.85 -2.26 2.39
N GLY A 199 -26.96 -3.18 2.03
CA GLY A 199 -27.23 -4.46 1.38
C GLY A 199 -27.13 -4.41 -0.13
N VAL A 200 -26.56 -5.48 -0.70
CA VAL A 200 -26.43 -5.65 -2.15
C VAL A 200 -27.81 -5.83 -2.77
N GLY A 201 -28.08 -5.10 -3.86
CA GLY A 201 -29.37 -5.18 -4.56
C GLY A 201 -30.56 -4.58 -3.78
N ASN A 202 -30.33 -3.82 -2.72
CA ASN A 202 -31.40 -3.15 -1.98
C ASN A 202 -32.17 -2.20 -2.91
N PRO A 203 -33.49 -2.37 -3.11
CA PRO A 203 -34.29 -1.55 -4.03
C PRO A 203 -34.42 -0.09 -3.60
N ASN A 204 -34.08 0.23 -2.35
CA ASN A 204 -34.13 1.58 -1.78
C ASN A 204 -32.85 2.37 -1.95
N LEU A 205 -31.83 1.84 -2.66
CA LEU A 205 -30.64 2.61 -3.03
C LEU A 205 -31.03 3.74 -3.99
N LEU A 206 -30.54 4.97 -3.71
CA LEU A 206 -30.72 6.12 -4.60
C LEU A 206 -29.43 6.35 -5.42
N GLU A 207 -28.34 6.65 -4.74
CA GLU A 207 -27.04 6.89 -5.38
C GLU A 207 -25.90 6.65 -4.38
N PRO A 208 -24.66 6.33 -4.85
CA PRO A 208 -23.47 6.30 -4.00
C PRO A 208 -23.24 7.66 -3.32
N ALA A 209 -22.83 7.65 -2.07
CA ALA A 209 -22.66 8.87 -1.27
C ALA A 209 -21.39 9.67 -1.59
N GLY A 210 -20.54 9.18 -2.47
CA GLY A 210 -19.29 9.84 -2.89
C GLY A 210 -18.60 9.09 -4.02
N PRO A 211 -17.46 9.60 -4.49
CA PRO A 211 -16.67 8.97 -5.54
C PRO A 211 -15.98 7.70 -5.05
N THR A 212 -15.46 6.95 -5.99
CA THR A 212 -14.47 5.88 -5.78
C THR A 212 -13.12 6.31 -6.35
N ASP A 213 -12.05 5.66 -5.91
CA ASP A 213 -10.72 5.81 -6.49
C ASP A 213 -10.35 4.50 -7.22
N PRO A 214 -10.46 4.46 -8.56
CA PRO A 214 -10.11 3.29 -9.36
C PRO A 214 -8.62 3.17 -9.65
N GLY A 215 -7.79 4.10 -9.17
CA GLY A 215 -6.37 4.16 -9.44
C GLY A 215 -5.61 2.97 -8.82
N ILE A 216 -4.74 2.36 -9.62
CA ILE A 216 -3.79 1.34 -9.18
C ILE A 216 -2.39 1.89 -9.37
N SER A 217 -1.64 2.04 -8.28
CA SER A 217 -0.24 2.43 -8.32
C SER A 217 0.66 1.21 -8.14
N VAL A 218 1.69 1.08 -8.96
CA VAL A 218 2.58 -0.08 -8.96
C VAL A 218 4.04 0.37 -8.93
N VAL A 219 4.85 -0.30 -8.10
CA VAL A 219 6.32 -0.24 -8.13
C VAL A 219 6.85 -1.63 -8.40
N SER A 220 7.68 -1.78 -9.44
CA SER A 220 8.34 -3.01 -9.83
C SER A 220 9.84 -2.91 -9.57
N ILE A 221 10.40 -3.92 -8.93
CA ILE A 221 11.82 -4.04 -8.63
C ILE A 221 12.34 -5.30 -9.29
N GLN A 222 13.45 -5.17 -10.04
CA GLN A 222 14.09 -6.25 -10.76
C GLN A 222 15.61 -6.18 -10.57
N THR A 223 16.28 -7.31 -10.68
CA THR A 223 17.73 -7.36 -10.85
C THR A 223 18.15 -6.67 -12.15
N LEU A 224 19.43 -6.42 -12.35
CA LEU A 224 19.93 -5.75 -13.55
C LEU A 224 19.67 -6.57 -14.84
N ASP A 225 19.61 -7.89 -14.74
CA ASP A 225 19.28 -8.80 -15.84
C ASP A 225 17.78 -8.98 -16.09
N GLY A 226 16.93 -8.38 -15.25
CA GLY A 226 15.47 -8.38 -15.40
C GLY A 226 14.73 -9.42 -14.60
N THR A 227 15.40 -10.19 -13.75
CA THR A 227 14.71 -11.14 -12.86
C THR A 227 13.87 -10.37 -11.84
N PRO A 228 12.57 -10.70 -11.64
CA PRO A 228 11.73 -10.06 -10.66
C PRO A 228 12.25 -10.24 -9.22
N VAL A 229 12.33 -9.14 -8.45
CA VAL A 229 12.69 -9.14 -7.02
C VAL A 229 11.44 -8.92 -6.18
N ALA A 230 10.67 -7.89 -6.49
CA ALA A 230 9.44 -7.55 -5.79
C ALA A 230 8.50 -6.70 -6.64
N LEU A 231 7.21 -6.77 -6.31
CA LEU A 231 6.17 -5.88 -6.80
C LEU A 231 5.41 -5.33 -5.60
N LEU A 232 5.26 -4.01 -5.53
CA LEU A 232 4.37 -3.34 -4.59
C LEU A 232 3.24 -2.70 -5.39
N ALA A 233 1.99 -3.01 -5.03
CA ALA A 233 0.81 -2.39 -5.61
C ALA A 233 -0.05 -1.76 -4.52
N ASN A 234 -0.70 -0.65 -4.85
CA ASN A 234 -1.71 -0.01 -4.01
C ASN A 234 -2.99 0.19 -4.83
N TYR A 235 -4.12 -0.21 -4.25
CA TYR A 235 -5.44 -0.09 -4.85
C TYR A 235 -6.47 0.17 -3.74
N SER A 236 -7.33 1.15 -3.93
CA SER A 236 -8.34 1.57 -2.94
C SER A 236 -9.53 0.61 -2.89
N LEU A 237 -9.28 -0.64 -2.50
CA LEU A 237 -10.23 -1.73 -2.46
C LEU A 237 -10.31 -2.33 -1.05
N HIS A 238 -11.52 -2.52 -0.54
CA HIS A 238 -11.76 -3.33 0.65
C HIS A 238 -12.12 -4.75 0.20
N TYR A 239 -11.13 -5.65 0.26
CA TYR A 239 -11.27 -7.04 -0.12
C TYR A 239 -11.26 -7.93 1.13
N VAL A 240 -12.39 -8.54 1.45
CA VAL A 240 -12.60 -9.46 2.58
C VAL A 240 -13.51 -10.59 2.15
#